data_c9beac1144d3e71fe9dc2477fcea6ae4
#
_entry.id   c9beac1144d3e71fe9dc2477fcea6ae4
#
_cell.length_a   1.000
_cell.length_b   1.000
_cell.length_c   1.000
_cell.angle_alpha   90.00
_cell.angle_beta   90.00
_cell.angle_gamma   90.00
#
_symmetry.space_group_name_H-M   'P 1'
#
loop_
_entity.id
_entity.type
_entity.pdbx_description
1 polymer ?
#
loop_
_entity_poly.entity_id
_entity_poly.type
_entity_poly.pdbx_seq_one_letter_code
_entity_poly.pdbx_strand_id
1 'polypeptide(L)'
;MALTLFSALALSAPFDRLMPAWQAQQPDIPLTMRWHPSTLIEKAINQGEQADVAIATVDTVDRLIAAGLALADSRIEVVDSPIGIAVRAGAPQPDISTRDALVQALLDARSVAWSEAGASGVWFAQLLKQLQIDEALRARGTVIPAGFTAEQLVNGSADLAVQQISELLMVQGIDVVGPLPAETQQAISLSAVVLAGTEQPDAARVFLAWLKTPPVNDVFHRFGMLRRD
;
A
#
# COMPACT_ATOMS: atom_id res chain seq x y z
N MET A 1 -4.51 24.73 12.35
CA MET A 1 -3.57 24.45 11.24
C MET A 1 -3.92 23.08 10.67
N ALA A 2 -3.70 22.81 9.38
CA ALA A 2 -4.00 21.47 8.84
C ALA A 2 -2.99 20.45 9.36
N LEU A 3 -3.45 19.26 9.73
CA LEU A 3 -2.59 18.13 10.09
C LEU A 3 -2.03 17.51 8.81
N THR A 4 -0.71 17.50 8.66
CA THR A 4 -0.03 16.93 7.47
C THR A 4 0.35 15.48 7.72
N LEU A 5 -0.10 14.61 6.81
CA LEU A 5 0.16 13.18 6.90
C LEU A 5 0.95 12.69 5.69
N PHE A 6 2.03 11.95 5.95
CA PHE A 6 2.68 11.12 4.94
C PHE A 6 2.11 9.70 5.05
N SER A 7 1.51 9.20 3.99
CA SER A 7 0.81 7.92 4.03
C SER A 7 1.19 7.02 2.86
N ALA A 8 1.28 5.73 3.17
CA ALA A 8 1.46 4.70 2.17
C ALA A 8 0.35 4.78 1.11
N LEU A 9 0.74 4.64 -0.16
CA LEU A 9 -0.15 4.76 -1.32
C LEU A 9 -1.35 3.80 -1.26
N ALA A 10 -1.17 2.63 -0.63
CA ALA A 10 -2.20 1.63 -0.44
C ALA A 10 -3.45 2.13 0.31
N LEU A 11 -3.32 3.21 1.09
CA LEU A 11 -4.43 3.79 1.85
C LEU A 11 -5.18 4.90 1.11
N SER A 12 -4.74 5.30 -0.10
CA SER A 12 -5.37 6.41 -0.82
C SER A 12 -6.85 6.15 -1.11
N ALA A 13 -7.20 4.99 -1.68
CA ALA A 13 -8.59 4.61 -1.96
C ALA A 13 -9.49 4.54 -0.71
N PRO A 14 -9.09 3.86 0.38
CA PRO A 14 -9.81 3.92 1.63
C PRO A 14 -10.00 5.34 2.16
N PHE A 15 -8.96 6.17 2.11
CA PHE A 15 -9.03 7.54 2.62
C PHE A 15 -9.95 8.46 1.81
N ASP A 16 -10.11 8.27 0.51
CA ASP A 16 -11.12 8.99 -0.29
C ASP A 16 -12.54 8.79 0.28
N ARG A 17 -12.80 7.63 0.89
CA ARG A 17 -14.07 7.32 1.57
C ARG A 17 -14.12 7.80 3.01
N LEU A 18 -12.98 7.90 3.67
CA LEU A 18 -12.85 8.26 5.09
C LEU A 18 -12.81 9.76 5.35
N MET A 19 -12.25 10.54 4.41
CA MET A 19 -12.08 11.99 4.56
C MET A 19 -13.38 12.75 4.89
N PRO A 20 -14.54 12.49 4.24
CA PRO A 20 -15.79 13.17 4.60
C PRO A 20 -16.24 12.89 6.04
N ALA A 21 -16.03 11.65 6.53
CA ALA A 21 -16.39 11.29 7.90
C ALA A 21 -15.48 11.95 8.93
N TRP A 22 -14.17 12.02 8.65
CA TRP A 22 -13.22 12.78 9.48
C TRP A 22 -13.61 14.25 9.54
N GLN A 23 -13.82 14.91 8.40
CA GLN A 23 -14.15 16.34 8.33
C GLN A 23 -15.44 16.68 9.07
N ALA A 24 -16.43 15.76 9.05
CA ALA A 24 -17.68 15.94 9.79
C ALA A 24 -17.50 15.80 11.31
N GLN A 25 -16.60 14.91 11.78
CA GLN A 25 -16.32 14.67 13.20
C GLN A 25 -15.31 15.65 13.80
N GLN A 26 -14.37 16.11 13.00
CA GLN A 26 -13.23 16.98 13.41
C GLN A 26 -13.08 18.15 12.43
N PRO A 27 -14.09 19.06 12.37
CA PRO A 27 -14.06 20.17 11.41
C PRO A 27 -12.90 21.14 11.62
N ASP A 28 -12.39 21.22 12.84
CA ASP A 28 -11.29 22.12 13.22
C ASP A 28 -9.90 21.53 12.94
N ILE A 29 -9.82 20.26 12.54
CA ILE A 29 -8.57 19.54 12.23
C ILE A 29 -8.61 19.08 10.76
N PRO A 30 -8.42 19.98 9.78
CA PRO A 30 -8.34 19.58 8.38
C PRO A 30 -7.09 18.74 8.14
N LEU A 31 -7.17 17.76 7.22
CA LEU A 31 -6.04 16.90 6.85
C LEU A 31 -5.44 17.32 5.51
N THR A 32 -4.12 17.27 5.44
CA THR A 32 -3.35 17.34 4.20
C THR A 32 -2.64 16.01 3.99
N MET A 33 -3.05 15.26 2.97
CA MET A 33 -2.49 13.94 2.68
C MET A 33 -1.40 14.03 1.62
N ARG A 34 -0.27 13.33 1.85
CA ARG A 34 0.80 13.11 0.86
C ARG A 34 1.02 11.62 0.70
N TRP A 35 0.79 11.12 -0.50
CA TRP A 35 0.82 9.71 -0.83
C TRP A 35 2.15 9.32 -1.46
N HIS A 36 2.86 8.40 -0.81
CA HIS A 36 4.15 7.89 -1.31
C HIS A 36 4.34 6.42 -0.91
N PRO A 37 5.17 5.67 -1.63
CA PRO A 37 5.73 4.42 -1.12
C PRO A 37 6.45 4.63 0.20
N SER A 38 6.37 3.67 1.12
CA SER A 38 6.97 3.79 2.48
C SER A 38 8.46 4.13 2.47
N THR A 39 9.22 3.63 1.49
CA THR A 39 10.64 3.96 1.30
C THR A 39 10.88 5.45 0.98
N LEU A 40 9.96 6.06 0.22
CA LEU A 40 10.03 7.50 -0.10
C LEU A 40 9.55 8.35 1.07
N ILE A 41 8.58 7.89 1.87
CA ILE A 41 8.17 8.53 3.14
C ILE A 41 9.38 8.61 4.07
N GLU A 42 10.07 7.48 4.30
CA GLU A 42 11.26 7.42 5.13
C GLU A 42 12.35 8.39 4.65
N LYS A 43 12.61 8.40 3.34
CA LYS A 43 13.59 9.29 2.73
C LYS A 43 13.24 10.76 2.95
N ALA A 44 11.99 11.15 2.72
CA ALA A 44 11.50 12.53 2.88
C ALA A 44 11.68 13.00 4.33
N ILE A 45 11.27 12.18 5.31
CA ILE A 45 11.42 12.51 6.74
C ILE A 45 12.88 12.61 7.13
N ASN A 46 13.75 11.71 6.69
CA ASN A 46 15.20 11.77 6.93
C ASN A 46 15.86 13.01 6.29
N GLN A 47 15.28 13.55 5.23
CA GLN A 47 15.73 14.80 4.59
C GLN A 47 15.17 16.06 5.24
N GLY A 48 14.37 15.92 6.31
CA GLY A 48 13.81 17.04 7.08
C GLY A 48 12.48 17.58 6.57
N GLU A 49 11.80 16.87 5.64
CA GLU A 49 10.44 17.25 5.26
C GLU A 49 9.51 17.11 6.47
N GLN A 50 8.68 18.15 6.68
CA GLN A 50 7.80 18.24 7.83
C GLN A 50 6.46 17.56 7.57
N ALA A 51 6.05 16.74 8.52
CA ALA A 51 4.71 16.17 8.63
C ALA A 51 4.40 15.89 10.11
N ASP A 52 3.13 15.66 10.42
CA ASP A 52 2.67 15.41 11.79
C ASP A 52 2.54 13.91 12.07
N VAL A 53 2.11 13.14 11.06
CA VAL A 53 1.90 11.70 11.16
C VAL A 53 2.52 11.00 9.96
N ALA A 54 3.13 9.84 10.20
CA ALA A 54 3.51 8.90 9.17
C ALA A 54 2.67 7.62 9.28
N ILE A 55 2.15 7.14 8.13
CA ILE A 55 1.51 5.83 7.99
C ILE A 55 2.28 5.06 6.92
N ALA A 56 3.04 4.06 7.33
CA ALA A 56 3.98 3.35 6.47
C ALA A 56 4.07 1.87 6.85
N THR A 57 4.89 1.11 6.14
CA THR A 57 5.18 -0.27 6.54
C THR A 57 5.76 -0.32 7.95
N VAL A 58 5.48 -1.41 8.67
CA VAL A 58 5.99 -1.65 10.03
C VAL A 58 7.49 -1.37 10.12
N ASP A 59 8.28 -1.95 9.23
CA ASP A 59 9.74 -1.77 9.21
C ASP A 59 10.16 -0.30 9.03
N THR A 60 9.43 0.46 8.23
CA THR A 60 9.69 1.90 8.06
C THR A 60 9.39 2.66 9.35
N VAL A 61 8.25 2.38 9.99
CA VAL A 61 7.90 3.02 11.28
C VAL A 61 8.91 2.66 12.35
N ASP A 62 9.36 1.40 12.43
CA ASP A 62 10.41 0.96 13.36
C ASP A 62 11.72 1.73 13.16
N ARG A 63 12.16 1.92 11.92
CA ARG A 63 13.36 2.71 11.62
C ARG A 63 13.21 4.19 11.97
N LEU A 64 12.05 4.80 11.72
CA LEU A 64 11.79 6.18 12.11
C LEU A 64 11.82 6.35 13.64
N ILE A 65 11.26 5.41 14.40
CA ILE A 65 11.32 5.40 15.86
C ILE A 65 12.77 5.24 16.34
N ALA A 66 13.49 4.28 15.79
CA ALA A 66 14.89 4.02 16.16
C ALA A 66 15.81 5.22 15.86
N ALA A 67 15.50 5.99 14.82
CA ALA A 67 16.20 7.24 14.48
C ALA A 67 15.78 8.46 15.34
N GLY A 68 14.81 8.31 16.25
CA GLY A 68 14.28 9.42 17.05
C GLY A 68 13.42 10.43 16.27
N LEU A 69 12.99 10.07 15.04
CA LEU A 69 12.18 10.90 14.18
C LEU A 69 10.66 10.70 14.41
N ALA A 70 10.28 9.71 15.19
CA ALA A 70 8.90 9.41 15.54
C ALA A 70 8.77 9.04 17.02
N LEU A 71 7.60 9.33 17.61
CA LEU A 71 7.29 9.10 19.02
C LEU A 71 6.84 7.64 19.23
N ALA A 72 7.68 6.81 19.83
CA ALA A 72 7.44 5.38 20.01
C ALA A 72 6.13 5.07 20.75
N ASP A 73 5.76 5.89 21.74
CA ASP A 73 4.55 5.76 22.54
C ASP A 73 3.25 6.07 21.77
N SER A 74 3.36 6.64 20.59
CA SER A 74 2.23 6.97 19.72
C SER A 74 1.94 5.90 18.66
N ARG A 75 2.82 4.90 18.49
CA ARG A 75 2.65 3.88 17.46
C ARG A 75 1.33 3.13 17.63
N ILE A 76 0.65 2.94 16.51
CA ILE A 76 -0.51 2.05 16.40
C ILE A 76 -0.34 1.13 15.19
N GLU A 77 -0.84 -0.08 15.30
CA GLU A 77 -1.03 -0.97 14.17
C GLU A 77 -2.30 -0.55 13.42
N VAL A 78 -2.26 -0.56 12.08
CA VAL A 78 -3.40 -0.09 11.27
C VAL A 78 -4.05 -1.24 10.52
N VAL A 79 -3.41 -1.77 9.49
CA VAL A 79 -3.96 -2.84 8.65
C VAL A 79 -2.88 -3.75 8.09
N ASP A 80 -3.31 -4.96 7.71
CA ASP A 80 -2.62 -5.84 6.78
C ASP A 80 -3.27 -5.72 5.41
N SER A 81 -2.49 -5.34 4.39
CA SER A 81 -2.95 -5.13 3.03
C SER A 81 -2.48 -6.27 2.13
N PRO A 82 -3.38 -7.12 1.61
CA PRO A 82 -3.00 -8.27 0.79
C PRO A 82 -2.54 -7.82 -0.60
N ILE A 83 -1.59 -8.57 -1.15
CA ILE A 83 -1.15 -8.44 -2.54
C ILE A 83 -2.05 -9.27 -3.43
N GLY A 84 -2.38 -8.74 -4.61
CA GLY A 84 -3.22 -9.40 -5.59
C GLY A 84 -2.74 -9.19 -7.01
N ILE A 85 -3.49 -9.79 -7.93
CA ILE A 85 -3.30 -9.67 -9.38
C ILE A 85 -4.53 -9.03 -10.00
N ALA A 86 -4.29 -8.19 -10.99
CA ALA A 86 -5.31 -7.64 -11.87
C ALA A 86 -4.98 -7.90 -13.33
N VAL A 87 -6.03 -7.90 -14.16
CA VAL A 87 -6.00 -7.90 -15.61
C VAL A 87 -6.71 -6.67 -16.15
N ARG A 88 -6.56 -6.36 -17.43
CA ARG A 88 -7.39 -5.35 -18.10
C ARG A 88 -8.86 -5.79 -18.06
N ALA A 89 -9.76 -4.85 -17.87
CA ALA A 89 -11.20 -5.14 -17.83
C ALA A 89 -11.68 -5.93 -19.05
N GLY A 90 -12.38 -7.03 -18.77
CA GLY A 90 -12.88 -7.95 -19.78
C GLY A 90 -11.84 -8.92 -20.39
N ALA A 91 -10.58 -8.85 -19.96
CA ALA A 91 -9.58 -9.84 -20.34
C ALA A 91 -9.80 -11.18 -19.60
N PRO A 92 -9.39 -12.32 -20.19
CA PRO A 92 -9.44 -13.60 -19.49
C PRO A 92 -8.67 -13.52 -18.17
N GLN A 93 -9.30 -14.00 -17.10
CA GLN A 93 -8.66 -14.06 -15.78
C GLN A 93 -7.91 -15.39 -15.66
N PRO A 94 -6.60 -15.36 -15.34
CA PRO A 94 -5.82 -16.56 -15.13
C PRO A 94 -6.23 -17.26 -13.83
N ASP A 95 -6.04 -18.58 -13.77
CA ASP A 95 -6.12 -19.30 -12.50
C ASP A 95 -4.89 -18.97 -11.64
N ILE A 96 -5.14 -18.47 -10.43
CA ILE A 96 -4.12 -18.16 -9.41
C ILE A 96 -4.48 -18.84 -8.08
N SER A 97 -5.28 -19.90 -8.09
CA SER A 97 -5.81 -20.55 -6.89
C SER A 97 -4.75 -21.31 -6.09
N THR A 98 -3.66 -21.71 -6.72
CA THR A 98 -2.53 -22.42 -6.11
C THR A 98 -1.20 -21.77 -6.50
N ARG A 99 -0.13 -22.13 -5.77
CA ARG A 99 1.23 -21.68 -6.12
C ARG A 99 1.62 -22.06 -7.56
N ASP A 100 1.33 -23.27 -7.98
CA ASP A 100 1.72 -23.76 -9.31
C ASP A 100 0.89 -23.08 -10.41
N ALA A 101 -0.41 -22.87 -10.18
CA ALA A 101 -1.28 -22.10 -11.08
C ALA A 101 -0.81 -20.65 -11.21
N LEU A 102 -0.42 -19.99 -10.08
CA LEU A 102 0.18 -18.66 -10.09
C LEU A 102 1.46 -18.62 -10.93
N VAL A 103 2.38 -19.57 -10.73
CA VAL A 103 3.63 -19.66 -11.51
C VAL A 103 3.33 -19.78 -13.00
N GLN A 104 2.39 -20.64 -13.36
CA GLN A 104 1.99 -20.82 -14.76
C GLN A 104 1.39 -19.53 -15.34
N ALA A 105 0.47 -18.89 -14.62
CA ALA A 105 -0.13 -17.61 -15.03
C ALA A 105 0.92 -16.51 -15.27
N LEU A 106 1.90 -16.41 -14.37
CA LEU A 106 3.00 -15.46 -14.50
C LEU A 106 3.89 -15.77 -15.71
N LEU A 107 4.17 -17.06 -15.98
CA LEU A 107 5.00 -17.50 -17.11
C LEU A 107 4.29 -17.36 -18.45
N ASP A 108 2.98 -17.53 -18.52
CA ASP A 108 2.19 -17.42 -19.73
C ASP A 108 1.91 -15.97 -20.14
N ALA A 109 1.91 -15.04 -19.19
CA ALA A 109 1.71 -13.63 -19.47
C ALA A 109 2.82 -13.07 -20.37
N ARG A 110 2.46 -12.27 -21.37
CA ARG A 110 3.42 -11.56 -22.23
C ARG A 110 4.31 -10.61 -21.40
N SER A 111 3.71 -9.90 -20.47
CA SER A 111 4.40 -9.03 -19.52
C SER A 111 3.60 -8.93 -18.21
N VAL A 112 4.32 -8.87 -17.10
CA VAL A 112 3.78 -8.61 -15.76
C VAL A 112 4.31 -7.27 -15.29
N ALA A 113 3.42 -6.41 -14.74
CA ALA A 113 3.80 -5.13 -14.18
C ALA A 113 3.95 -5.20 -12.65
N TRP A 114 5.03 -4.61 -12.13
CA TRP A 114 5.24 -4.35 -10.70
C TRP A 114 6.10 -3.10 -10.49
N SER A 115 6.18 -2.59 -9.25
CA SER A 115 6.94 -1.37 -8.94
C SER A 115 8.26 -1.67 -8.22
N GLU A 116 9.30 -0.84 -8.43
CA GLU A 116 10.59 -0.97 -7.73
C GLU A 116 10.51 -0.47 -6.30
N ALA A 117 9.88 0.70 -6.06
CA ALA A 117 9.85 1.37 -4.77
C ALA A 117 8.66 0.95 -3.88
N GLY A 118 7.63 0.34 -4.43
CA GLY A 118 6.46 -0.12 -3.68
C GLY A 118 6.76 -1.36 -2.84
N ALA A 119 6.22 -1.42 -1.61
CA ALA A 119 6.44 -2.56 -0.71
C ALA A 119 6.04 -3.90 -1.34
N SER A 120 4.91 -3.94 -2.05
CA SER A 120 4.45 -5.13 -2.79
C SER A 120 5.41 -5.52 -3.91
N GLY A 121 5.98 -4.55 -4.63
CA GLY A 121 6.91 -4.82 -5.71
C GLY A 121 8.26 -5.33 -5.22
N VAL A 122 8.79 -4.75 -4.14
CA VAL A 122 10.02 -5.24 -3.47
C VAL A 122 9.83 -6.69 -3.02
N TRP A 123 8.70 -6.97 -2.36
CA TRP A 123 8.38 -8.32 -1.94
C TRP A 123 8.16 -9.28 -3.13
N PHE A 124 7.44 -8.85 -4.17
CA PHE A 124 7.20 -9.65 -5.36
C PHE A 124 8.50 -10.04 -6.06
N ALA A 125 9.46 -9.13 -6.15
CA ALA A 125 10.78 -9.46 -6.70
C ALA A 125 11.52 -10.54 -5.89
N GLN A 126 11.30 -10.63 -4.57
CA GLN A 126 11.82 -11.71 -3.73
C GLN A 126 11.06 -13.02 -3.98
N LEU A 127 9.72 -12.95 -4.08
CA LEU A 127 8.89 -14.11 -4.42
C LEU A 127 9.32 -14.74 -5.76
N LEU A 128 9.57 -13.93 -6.80
CA LEU A 128 10.02 -14.44 -8.10
C LEU A 128 11.32 -15.26 -7.99
N LYS A 129 12.26 -14.84 -7.13
CA LYS A 129 13.49 -15.60 -6.85
C LYS A 129 13.20 -16.91 -6.12
N GLN A 130 12.31 -16.90 -5.13
CA GLN A 130 11.90 -18.10 -4.39
C GLN A 130 11.21 -19.11 -5.31
N LEU A 131 10.44 -18.60 -6.30
CA LEU A 131 9.77 -19.42 -7.33
C LEU A 131 10.71 -19.83 -8.46
N GLN A 132 11.95 -19.31 -8.50
CA GLN A 132 12.96 -19.58 -9.54
C GLN A 132 12.53 -19.16 -10.96
N ILE A 133 11.73 -18.06 -11.06
CA ILE A 133 11.25 -17.52 -12.34
C ILE A 133 11.65 -16.05 -12.54
N ASP A 134 12.50 -15.49 -11.69
CA ASP A 134 12.86 -14.08 -11.71
C ASP A 134 13.57 -13.65 -13.01
N GLU A 135 14.48 -14.45 -13.55
CA GLU A 135 15.14 -14.14 -14.82
C GLU A 135 14.13 -14.08 -15.98
N ALA A 136 13.23 -15.08 -16.07
CA ALA A 136 12.22 -15.15 -17.13
C ALA A 136 11.25 -13.97 -17.06
N LEU A 137 10.86 -13.55 -15.85
CA LEU A 137 9.93 -12.43 -15.66
C LEU A 137 10.61 -11.08 -15.87
N ARG A 138 11.84 -10.88 -15.40
CA ARG A 138 12.59 -9.64 -15.59
C ARG A 138 12.90 -9.34 -17.06
N ALA A 139 13.15 -10.35 -17.86
CA ALA A 139 13.44 -10.19 -19.29
C ALA A 139 12.27 -9.57 -20.10
N ARG A 140 11.04 -9.64 -19.59
CA ARG A 140 9.81 -9.18 -20.27
C ARG A 140 8.87 -8.39 -19.35
N GLY A 141 9.28 -8.14 -18.13
CA GLY A 141 8.48 -7.42 -17.13
C GLY A 141 8.37 -5.93 -17.42
N THR A 142 7.24 -5.36 -17.07
CA THR A 142 7.02 -3.92 -17.08
C THR A 142 7.24 -3.37 -15.67
N VAL A 143 8.49 -3.06 -15.36
CA VAL A 143 8.86 -2.54 -14.04
C VAL A 143 8.76 -1.03 -14.04
N ILE A 144 7.95 -0.47 -13.14
CA ILE A 144 7.79 0.98 -12.97
C ILE A 144 8.52 1.45 -11.70
N PRO A 145 9.08 2.66 -11.67
CA PRO A 145 9.77 3.16 -10.49
C PRO A 145 8.86 3.24 -9.25
N ALA A 146 7.65 3.77 -9.43
CA ALA A 146 6.62 3.94 -8.40
C ALA A 146 5.26 4.21 -9.05
N GLY A 147 4.17 4.22 -8.26
CA GLY A 147 2.81 4.51 -8.73
C GLY A 147 1.97 3.25 -8.90
N PHE A 148 0.90 3.34 -9.70
CA PHE A 148 -0.07 2.29 -9.87
C PHE A 148 0.30 1.36 -11.03
N THR A 149 0.62 0.11 -10.71
CA THR A 149 1.03 -0.89 -11.72
C THR A 149 -0.09 -1.23 -12.69
N ALA A 150 -1.34 -1.16 -12.25
CA ALA A 150 -2.51 -1.44 -13.07
C ALA A 150 -2.71 -0.44 -14.25
N GLU A 151 -2.09 0.75 -14.22
CA GLU A 151 -2.05 1.65 -15.37
C GLU A 151 -1.39 1.01 -16.59
N GLN A 152 -0.47 0.06 -16.36
CA GLN A 152 0.22 -0.68 -17.41
C GLN A 152 -0.69 -1.70 -18.11
N LEU A 153 -1.79 -2.10 -17.47
CA LEU A 153 -2.84 -2.91 -18.10
C LEU A 153 -3.67 -2.06 -19.05
N VAL A 154 -4.04 -0.84 -18.61
CA VAL A 154 -4.90 0.06 -19.37
C VAL A 154 -4.18 0.56 -20.63
N ASN A 155 -2.90 0.90 -20.53
CA ASN A 155 -2.10 1.35 -21.67
C ASN A 155 -1.57 0.20 -22.57
N GLY A 156 -1.81 -1.06 -22.18
CA GLY A 156 -1.43 -2.26 -22.96
C GLY A 156 0.03 -2.68 -22.83
N SER A 157 0.79 -2.11 -21.90
CA SER A 157 2.20 -2.47 -21.67
C SER A 157 2.37 -3.81 -20.95
N ALA A 158 1.36 -4.23 -20.15
CA ALA A 158 1.37 -5.49 -19.44
C ALA A 158 0.03 -6.22 -19.55
N ASP A 159 0.05 -7.54 -19.34
CA ASP A 159 -1.15 -8.39 -19.30
C ASP A 159 -1.61 -8.63 -17.86
N LEU A 160 -0.67 -8.69 -16.92
CA LEU A 160 -0.92 -8.81 -15.49
C LEU A 160 -0.27 -7.66 -14.73
N ALA A 161 -0.92 -7.21 -13.66
CA ALA A 161 -0.34 -6.27 -12.71
C ALA A 161 -0.39 -6.84 -11.30
N VAL A 162 0.72 -6.72 -10.57
CA VAL A 162 0.87 -7.17 -9.18
C VAL A 162 1.07 -5.97 -8.30
N GLN A 163 0.17 -5.79 -7.33
CA GLN A 163 0.23 -4.72 -6.33
C GLN A 163 -0.68 -5.05 -5.15
N GLN A 164 -0.69 -4.25 -4.10
CA GLN A 164 -1.71 -4.35 -3.06
C GLN A 164 -3.09 -4.15 -3.69
N ILE A 165 -4.09 -4.96 -3.29
CA ILE A 165 -5.43 -4.94 -3.91
C ILE A 165 -6.05 -3.54 -3.86
N SER A 166 -5.88 -2.81 -2.76
CA SER A 166 -6.38 -1.43 -2.62
C SER A 166 -5.78 -0.46 -3.65
N GLU A 167 -4.51 -0.67 -4.03
CA GLU A 167 -3.85 0.14 -5.05
C GLU A 167 -4.33 -0.22 -6.45
N LEU A 168 -4.54 -1.52 -6.72
CA LEU A 168 -5.13 -1.96 -8.00
C LEU A 168 -6.52 -1.32 -8.21
N LEU A 169 -7.34 -1.27 -7.17
CA LEU A 169 -8.70 -0.70 -7.22
C LEU A 169 -8.73 0.82 -7.49
N MET A 170 -7.60 1.53 -7.42
CA MET A 170 -7.51 2.95 -7.81
C MET A 170 -7.59 3.17 -9.31
N VAL A 171 -7.29 2.15 -10.11
CA VAL A 171 -7.22 2.28 -11.58
C VAL A 171 -8.50 1.76 -12.21
N GLN A 172 -9.16 2.62 -12.99
CA GLN A 172 -10.35 2.21 -13.77
C GLN A 172 -9.94 1.42 -15.01
N GLY A 173 -10.83 0.53 -15.46
CA GLY A 173 -10.60 -0.27 -16.66
C GLY A 173 -9.78 -1.54 -16.43
N ILE A 174 -9.78 -2.02 -15.17
CA ILE A 174 -9.17 -3.30 -14.79
C ILE A 174 -10.17 -4.18 -14.05
N ASP A 175 -9.89 -5.48 -14.01
CA ASP A 175 -10.56 -6.45 -13.16
C ASP A 175 -9.53 -7.05 -12.20
N VAL A 176 -9.83 -7.02 -10.90
CA VAL A 176 -9.00 -7.69 -9.89
C VAL A 176 -9.34 -9.18 -9.93
N VAL A 177 -8.34 -10.01 -10.26
CA VAL A 177 -8.46 -11.48 -10.28
C VAL A 177 -8.65 -12.01 -8.85
N GLY A 178 -7.89 -11.48 -7.90
CA GLY A 178 -7.95 -11.85 -6.50
C GLY A 178 -6.63 -11.70 -5.78
N PRO A 179 -6.59 -12.08 -4.49
CA PRO A 179 -5.35 -12.15 -3.73
C PRO A 179 -4.47 -13.30 -4.25
N LEU A 180 -3.17 -13.19 -4.01
CA LEU A 180 -2.25 -14.30 -4.25
C LEU A 180 -2.64 -15.51 -3.40
N PRO A 181 -2.29 -16.75 -3.82
CA PRO A 181 -2.55 -17.96 -3.04
C PRO A 181 -1.95 -17.87 -1.64
N ALA A 182 -2.62 -18.45 -0.65
CA ALA A 182 -2.18 -18.39 0.77
C ALA A 182 -0.73 -18.85 0.97
N GLU A 183 -0.26 -19.82 0.18
CA GLU A 183 1.10 -20.35 0.22
C GLU A 183 2.18 -19.35 -0.21
N THR A 184 1.78 -18.35 -0.99
CA THR A 184 2.66 -17.32 -1.54
C THR A 184 2.29 -15.92 -1.06
N GLN A 185 1.16 -15.76 -0.35
CA GLN A 185 0.68 -14.45 0.11
C GLN A 185 1.52 -13.94 1.28
N GLN A 186 1.94 -12.71 1.17
CA GLN A 186 2.41 -11.94 2.31
C GLN A 186 1.70 -10.60 2.30
N ALA A 187 0.84 -10.36 3.28
CA ALA A 187 0.22 -9.06 3.43
C ALA A 187 1.26 -8.00 3.81
N ILE A 188 1.11 -6.80 3.27
CA ILE A 188 1.91 -5.65 3.67
C ILE A 188 1.28 -5.04 4.92
N SER A 189 2.00 -5.13 6.03
CA SER A 189 1.58 -4.61 7.32
C SER A 189 1.89 -3.13 7.44
N LEU A 190 0.90 -2.31 7.79
CA LEU A 190 1.02 -0.88 7.95
C LEU A 190 0.79 -0.47 9.40
N SER A 191 1.63 0.43 9.89
CA SER A 191 1.52 1.08 11.21
C SER A 191 1.50 2.60 11.02
N ALA A 192 0.98 3.31 12.02
CA ALA A 192 0.99 4.77 12.05
C ALA A 192 1.68 5.27 13.32
N VAL A 193 2.28 6.45 13.21
CA VAL A 193 3.05 7.06 14.30
C VAL A 193 3.04 8.58 14.18
N VAL A 194 3.07 9.27 15.33
CA VAL A 194 3.28 10.72 15.39
C VAL A 194 4.76 11.02 15.17
N LEU A 195 5.07 11.98 14.29
CA LEU A 195 6.44 12.41 14.05
C LEU A 195 6.94 13.33 15.15
N ALA A 196 8.22 13.20 15.53
CA ALA A 196 8.81 13.92 16.66
C ALA A 196 8.87 15.45 16.43
N GLY A 197 8.91 15.89 15.17
CA GLY A 197 8.95 17.31 14.80
C GLY A 197 7.59 18.00 14.71
N THR A 198 6.48 17.31 15.04
CA THR A 198 5.14 17.93 14.97
C THR A 198 4.94 19.04 15.98
N GLU A 199 4.29 20.11 15.55
CA GLU A 199 3.80 21.18 16.44
C GLU A 199 2.36 20.90 16.93
N GLN A 200 1.74 19.80 16.47
CA GLN A 200 0.35 19.44 16.75
C GLN A 200 0.19 18.01 17.32
N PRO A 201 0.94 17.62 18.37
CA PRO A 201 0.97 16.23 18.85
C PRO A 201 -0.40 15.75 19.35
N ASP A 202 -1.22 16.62 19.95
CA ASP A 202 -2.54 16.24 20.44
C ASP A 202 -3.50 15.97 19.28
N ALA A 203 -3.52 16.82 18.25
CA ALA A 203 -4.33 16.60 17.05
C ALA A 203 -3.91 15.32 16.31
N ALA A 204 -2.61 15.06 16.22
CA ALA A 204 -2.07 13.83 15.65
C ALA A 204 -2.55 12.60 16.43
N ARG A 205 -2.53 12.61 17.75
CA ARG A 205 -3.04 11.51 18.60
C ARG A 205 -4.55 11.31 18.45
N VAL A 206 -5.33 12.40 18.33
CA VAL A 206 -6.78 12.32 18.04
C VAL A 206 -7.01 11.60 16.70
N PHE A 207 -6.23 11.92 15.68
CA PHE A 207 -6.30 11.23 14.38
C PHE A 207 -5.94 9.74 14.49
N LEU A 208 -4.86 9.39 15.20
CA LEU A 208 -4.49 7.98 15.40
C LEU A 208 -5.57 7.21 16.16
N ALA A 209 -6.19 7.81 17.17
CA ALA A 209 -7.30 7.19 17.90
C ALA A 209 -8.51 6.95 16.98
N TRP A 210 -8.81 7.90 16.09
CA TRP A 210 -9.88 7.77 15.12
C TRP A 210 -9.64 6.64 14.11
N LEU A 211 -8.40 6.43 13.67
CA LEU A 211 -8.04 5.32 12.77
C LEU A 211 -8.40 3.94 13.35
N LYS A 212 -8.45 3.81 14.68
CA LYS A 212 -8.80 2.55 15.36
C LYS A 212 -10.30 2.33 15.55
N THR A 213 -11.14 3.26 15.12
CA THR A 213 -12.59 3.16 15.31
C THR A 213 -13.23 2.12 14.37
N PRO A 214 -14.31 1.44 14.81
CA PRO A 214 -14.98 0.45 13.98
C PRO A 214 -15.43 0.96 12.59
N PRO A 215 -16.00 2.18 12.43
CA PRO A 215 -16.37 2.67 11.11
C PRO A 215 -15.19 2.81 10.13
N VAL A 216 -14.01 3.14 10.63
CA VAL A 216 -12.79 3.21 9.81
C VAL A 216 -12.35 1.81 9.39
N ASN A 217 -12.40 0.84 10.29
CA ASN A 217 -12.10 -0.56 9.99
C ASN A 217 -13.04 -1.16 8.96
N ASP A 218 -14.34 -0.83 9.02
CA ASP A 218 -15.33 -1.26 8.03
C ASP A 218 -14.99 -0.76 6.62
N VAL A 219 -14.43 0.45 6.52
CA VAL A 219 -13.95 0.97 5.23
C VAL A 219 -12.73 0.18 4.76
N PHE A 220 -11.73 -0.01 5.59
CA PHE A 220 -10.55 -0.80 5.24
C PHE A 220 -10.91 -2.22 4.78
N HIS A 221 -11.87 -2.85 5.46
CA HIS A 221 -12.34 -4.18 5.09
C HIS A 221 -12.95 -4.26 3.68
N ARG A 222 -13.64 -3.19 3.23
CA ARG A 222 -14.19 -3.10 1.87
C ARG A 222 -13.11 -3.03 0.78
N PHE A 223 -11.89 -2.66 1.14
CA PHE A 223 -10.73 -2.67 0.27
C PHE A 223 -9.84 -3.92 0.46
N GLY A 224 -10.39 -4.98 1.08
CA GLY A 224 -9.70 -6.24 1.30
C GLY A 224 -8.61 -6.19 2.37
N MET A 225 -8.51 -5.10 3.12
CA MET A 225 -7.54 -4.96 4.20
C MET A 225 -8.07 -5.57 5.49
N LEU A 226 -7.18 -6.13 6.29
CA LEU A 226 -7.49 -6.71 7.59
C LEU A 226 -6.95 -5.80 8.70
N ARG A 227 -7.77 -5.59 9.74
CA ARG A 227 -7.31 -4.85 10.92
C ARG A 227 -6.14 -5.56 11.59
N ARG A 228 -5.21 -4.75 12.12
CA ARG A 228 -4.17 -5.18 13.05
C ARG A 228 -4.44 -4.63 14.45
N ASP A 229 -4.26 -5.47 15.46
CA ASP A 229 -4.38 -5.11 16.89
C ASP A 229 -3.01 -4.89 17.54
#